data_1322f04588289df89c07aad19cf0054d
#
_entry.id   1322f04588289df89c07aad19cf0054d
#
_cell.length_a   1.000
_cell.length_b   1.000
_cell.length_c   1.000
_cell.angle_alpha   90.00
_cell.angle_beta   90.00
_cell.angle_gamma   90.00
#
_symmetry.space_group_name_H-M   'P 1'
#
loop_
_entity.id
_entity.type
_entity.pdbx_description
1 polymer ?
#
loop_
_entity_poly.entity_id
_entity_poly.type
_entity_poly.pdbx_seq_one_letter_code
_entity_poly.pdbx_strand_id
1 'polypeptide(L)'
;MQLKAKFRREVVEDLLDIKIFSMMNMLLKQRLKDLVTELQEVEYNYKLSSEKISMQETYIKDIKNNADVIIKDKEKTYDDNAIELGKKVSEKKTLEENQKSLFKSVDDQISTESKGTKLKDLRSTLTEKQKEKDRMINFFEKHDECPVCTQDIDNEFKTQMISTKQTEKKEITDGLLKMESELDKTKSRLDEIKKVTDVIQDNSIKIAELNTSIQELEKYQERLSSEIKEL
;
A
#
# COMPACT_ATOMS: atom_id res chain seq x y z
N MET A 1 7.63 -30.35 -7.81
CA MET A 1 8.63 -29.68 -8.70
C MET A 1 8.81 -28.24 -8.24
N GLN A 2 9.97 -27.89 -7.65
CA GLN A 2 10.27 -26.49 -7.29
C GLN A 2 10.86 -25.78 -8.51
N LEU A 3 10.22 -24.72 -8.96
CA LEU A 3 10.74 -23.86 -10.02
C LEU A 3 12.14 -23.34 -9.67
N LYS A 4 13.08 -23.40 -10.59
CA LYS A 4 14.43 -22.84 -10.41
C LYS A 4 14.34 -21.35 -10.05
N ALA A 5 15.26 -20.84 -9.24
CA ALA A 5 15.24 -19.47 -8.71
C ALA A 5 15.02 -18.38 -9.77
N LYS A 6 15.53 -18.59 -11.02
CA LYS A 6 15.35 -17.71 -12.18
C LYS A 6 13.88 -17.60 -12.59
N PHE A 7 13.14 -18.72 -12.65
CA PHE A 7 11.73 -18.71 -13.03
C PHE A 7 10.79 -18.19 -11.93
N ARG A 8 11.17 -18.35 -10.64
CA ARG A 8 10.44 -17.73 -9.52
C ARG A 8 10.53 -16.21 -9.56
N ARG A 9 11.68 -15.67 -9.92
CA ARG A 9 11.91 -14.24 -10.08
C ARG A 9 11.09 -13.68 -11.25
N GLU A 10 11.09 -14.39 -12.38
CA GLU A 10 10.34 -14.02 -13.60
C GLU A 10 8.82 -13.98 -13.35
N VAL A 11 8.28 -14.95 -12.59
CA VAL A 11 6.86 -14.99 -12.19
C VAL A 11 6.51 -13.85 -11.22
N VAL A 12 7.40 -13.51 -10.27
CA VAL A 12 7.20 -12.39 -9.34
C VAL A 12 7.31 -11.05 -10.06
N GLU A 13 8.23 -10.91 -11.00
CA GLU A 13 8.39 -9.71 -11.83
C GLU A 13 7.17 -9.52 -12.77
N ASP A 14 6.59 -10.60 -13.31
CA ASP A 14 5.35 -10.56 -14.10
C ASP A 14 4.11 -10.26 -13.23
N LEU A 15 4.05 -10.81 -12.02
CA LEU A 15 2.90 -10.63 -11.11
C LEU A 15 2.84 -9.21 -10.51
N LEU A 16 3.99 -8.57 -10.34
CA LEU A 16 4.12 -7.21 -9.80
C LEU A 16 4.16 -6.12 -10.88
N ASP A 17 4.04 -6.51 -12.14
CA ASP A 17 4.09 -5.61 -13.31
C ASP A 17 5.35 -4.71 -13.36
N ILE A 18 6.45 -5.21 -12.79
CA ILE A 18 7.74 -4.48 -12.67
C ILE A 18 8.37 -4.23 -14.05
N LYS A 19 7.99 -5.02 -15.08
CA LYS A 19 8.40 -4.79 -16.47
C LYS A 19 8.00 -3.41 -16.99
N ILE A 20 6.87 -2.88 -16.55
CA ILE A 20 6.41 -1.51 -16.90
C ILE A 20 7.41 -0.48 -16.38
N PHE A 21 7.89 -0.61 -15.12
CA PHE A 21 8.87 0.32 -14.55
C PHE A 21 10.24 0.24 -15.23
N SER A 22 10.67 -0.95 -15.64
CA SER A 22 11.91 -1.14 -16.40
C SER A 22 11.83 -0.53 -17.78
N MET A 23 10.70 -0.67 -18.48
CA MET A 23 10.44 -0.02 -19.78
C MET A 23 10.35 1.50 -19.65
N MET A 24 9.65 2.01 -18.64
CA MET A 24 9.59 3.46 -18.37
C MET A 24 10.98 4.03 -18.09
N ASN A 25 11.81 3.34 -17.31
CA ASN A 25 13.18 3.79 -16.99
C ASN A 25 14.10 3.77 -18.23
N MET A 26 13.90 2.80 -19.12
CA MET A 26 14.61 2.72 -20.41
C MET A 26 14.18 3.85 -21.36
N LEU A 27 12.88 4.12 -21.48
CA LEU A 27 12.32 5.23 -22.27
C LEU A 27 12.76 6.59 -21.74
N LEU A 28 12.80 6.78 -20.41
CA LEU A 28 13.30 8.00 -19.78
C LEU A 28 14.78 8.22 -20.04
N LYS A 29 15.62 7.17 -19.93
CA LYS A 29 17.05 7.26 -20.25
C LYS A 29 17.32 7.57 -21.72
N GLN A 30 16.52 6.99 -22.62
CA GLN A 30 16.64 7.25 -24.06
C GLN A 30 16.24 8.69 -24.40
N ARG A 31 15.11 9.16 -23.83
CA ARG A 31 14.64 10.55 -24.02
C ARG A 31 15.59 11.58 -23.41
N LEU A 32 16.24 11.24 -22.27
CA LEU A 32 17.29 12.09 -21.68
C LEU A 32 18.51 12.18 -22.59
N LYS A 33 18.92 11.07 -23.22
CA LYS A 33 20.04 11.03 -24.17
C LYS A 33 19.74 11.83 -25.42
N ASP A 34 18.52 11.71 -25.95
CA ASP A 34 18.06 12.45 -27.15
C ASP A 34 17.99 13.96 -26.85
N LEU A 35 17.48 14.36 -25.68
CA LEU A 35 17.47 15.76 -25.22
C LEU A 35 18.88 16.35 -25.05
N VAL A 36 19.84 15.55 -24.53
CA VAL A 36 21.24 15.99 -24.41
C VAL A 36 21.85 16.19 -25.80
N THR A 37 21.54 15.35 -26.76
CA THR A 37 22.02 15.45 -28.13
C THR A 37 21.42 16.69 -28.83
N GLU A 38 20.12 16.92 -28.69
CA GLU A 38 19.44 18.12 -29.18
C GLU A 38 20.00 19.41 -28.54
N LEU A 39 20.26 19.36 -27.23
CA LEU A 39 20.89 20.48 -26.51
C LEU A 39 22.28 20.80 -27.06
N GLN A 40 23.09 19.75 -27.30
CA GLN A 40 24.41 19.92 -27.90
C GLN A 40 24.33 20.48 -29.33
N GLU A 41 23.32 20.07 -30.10
CA GLU A 41 23.07 20.58 -31.45
C GLU A 41 22.61 22.05 -31.42
N VAL A 42 21.73 22.41 -30.49
CA VAL A 42 21.29 23.80 -30.27
C VAL A 42 22.46 24.67 -29.77
N GLU A 43 23.28 24.18 -28.83
CA GLU A 43 24.44 24.90 -28.33
C GLU A 43 25.52 25.11 -29.44
N TYR A 44 25.73 24.08 -30.27
CA TYR A 44 26.66 24.19 -31.42
C TYR A 44 26.13 25.21 -32.46
N ASN A 45 24.87 25.11 -32.83
CA ASN A 45 24.25 26.05 -33.77
C ASN A 45 24.21 27.48 -33.24
N TYR A 46 23.98 27.66 -31.92
CA TYR A 46 24.08 28.96 -31.26
C TYR A 46 25.49 29.53 -31.32
N LYS A 47 26.52 28.71 -31.06
CA LYS A 47 27.92 29.12 -31.15
C LYS A 47 28.33 29.55 -32.55
N LEU A 48 27.92 28.76 -33.55
CA LEU A 48 28.18 29.03 -34.94
C LEU A 48 27.46 30.31 -35.43
N SER A 49 26.25 30.53 -34.94
CA SER A 49 25.47 31.75 -35.24
C SER A 49 26.09 33.00 -34.60
N SER A 50 26.57 32.86 -33.35
CA SER A 50 27.27 33.91 -32.61
C SER A 50 28.57 34.31 -33.29
N GLU A 51 29.36 33.36 -33.81
CA GLU A 51 30.59 33.64 -34.55
C GLU A 51 30.29 34.35 -35.91
N LYS A 52 29.23 33.94 -36.58
CA LYS A 52 28.78 34.66 -37.82
C LYS A 52 28.27 36.06 -37.54
N ILE A 53 27.66 36.29 -36.38
CA ILE A 53 27.05 37.54 -35.99
C ILE A 53 28.10 38.58 -35.53
N SER A 54 29.18 38.10 -34.88
CA SER A 54 30.24 38.99 -34.42
C SER A 54 30.96 39.72 -35.56
N MET A 55 30.74 39.32 -36.79
CA MET A 55 31.36 39.93 -37.97
C MET A 55 30.63 41.15 -38.54
N GLN A 56 29.44 41.51 -38.03
CA GLN A 56 28.69 42.64 -38.55
C GLN A 56 28.08 43.51 -37.45
N GLU A 57 28.47 44.76 -37.30
CA GLU A 57 27.97 45.70 -36.27
C GLU A 57 26.44 45.92 -36.29
N THR A 58 25.80 45.68 -37.44
CA THR A 58 24.34 45.75 -37.59
C THR A 58 23.59 44.66 -36.82
N TYR A 59 24.21 43.54 -36.51
CA TYR A 59 23.58 42.41 -35.83
C TYR A 59 23.52 42.52 -34.31
N ILE A 60 24.30 43.46 -33.72
CA ILE A 60 24.27 43.63 -32.26
C ILE A 60 22.86 43.99 -31.75
N LYS A 61 22.11 44.73 -32.55
CA LYS A 61 20.73 45.09 -32.18
C LYS A 61 19.76 43.91 -32.23
N ASP A 62 19.95 43.02 -33.23
CA ASP A 62 19.15 41.81 -33.36
C ASP A 62 19.48 40.77 -32.33
N ILE A 63 20.74 40.69 -31.90
CA ILE A 63 21.19 39.82 -30.80
C ILE A 63 20.55 40.25 -29.48
N LYS A 64 20.53 41.55 -29.16
CA LYS A 64 19.90 42.07 -27.95
C LYS A 64 18.41 41.79 -27.94
N ASN A 65 17.73 42.01 -29.07
CA ASN A 65 16.31 41.68 -29.17
C ASN A 65 16.03 40.20 -29.04
N ASN A 66 16.88 39.34 -29.60
CA ASN A 66 16.75 37.90 -29.49
C ASN A 66 17.03 37.39 -28.03
N ALA A 67 18.03 37.96 -27.35
CA ALA A 67 18.29 37.66 -25.95
C ALA A 67 17.11 38.04 -25.06
N ASP A 68 16.52 39.25 -25.27
CA ASP A 68 15.33 39.70 -24.53
C ASP A 68 14.13 38.76 -24.75
N VAL A 69 13.97 38.21 -25.96
CA VAL A 69 12.90 37.25 -26.26
C VAL A 69 13.16 35.93 -25.56
N ILE A 70 14.39 35.42 -25.60
CA ILE A 70 14.77 34.17 -24.93
C ILE A 70 14.62 34.29 -23.42
N ILE A 71 15.02 35.40 -22.82
CA ILE A 71 14.85 35.67 -21.39
C ILE A 71 13.36 35.64 -21.03
N LYS A 72 12.50 36.34 -21.79
CA LYS A 72 11.05 36.35 -21.56
C LYS A 72 10.45 34.95 -21.67
N ASP A 73 10.85 34.17 -22.66
CA ASP A 73 10.36 32.79 -22.81
C ASP A 73 10.82 31.88 -21.66
N LYS A 74 12.07 32.05 -21.20
CA LYS A 74 12.58 31.32 -20.04
C LYS A 74 11.90 31.78 -18.75
N GLU A 75 11.66 33.08 -18.57
CA GLU A 75 10.91 33.64 -17.45
C GLU A 75 9.50 33.07 -17.43
N LYS A 76 8.82 33.05 -18.58
CA LYS A 76 7.50 32.46 -18.70
C LYS A 76 7.51 30.96 -18.35
N THR A 77 8.49 30.21 -18.85
CA THR A 77 8.65 28.79 -18.54
C THR A 77 8.94 28.59 -17.05
N TYR A 78 9.70 29.50 -16.44
CA TYR A 78 9.97 29.51 -14.99
C TYR A 78 8.68 29.73 -14.19
N ASP A 79 7.86 30.69 -14.60
CA ASP A 79 6.57 30.99 -13.95
C ASP A 79 5.58 29.83 -14.10
N ASP A 80 5.47 29.27 -15.31
CA ASP A 80 4.62 28.10 -15.57
C ASP A 80 5.05 26.90 -14.71
N ASN A 81 6.36 26.67 -14.60
CA ASN A 81 6.93 25.64 -13.75
C ASN A 81 6.66 25.90 -12.25
N ALA A 82 6.76 27.16 -11.81
CA ALA A 82 6.43 27.54 -10.42
C ALA A 82 4.96 27.28 -10.08
N ILE A 83 4.05 27.54 -11.02
CA ILE A 83 2.61 27.23 -10.88
C ILE A 83 2.39 25.73 -10.78
N GLU A 84 3.04 24.94 -11.63
CA GLU A 84 2.93 23.48 -11.60
C GLU A 84 3.49 22.91 -10.30
N LEU A 85 4.64 23.38 -9.85
CA LEU A 85 5.26 23.02 -8.59
C LEU A 85 4.32 23.33 -7.41
N GLY A 86 3.71 24.50 -7.39
CA GLY A 86 2.72 24.87 -6.38
C GLY A 86 1.50 23.94 -6.35
N LYS A 87 1.01 23.51 -7.50
CA LYS A 87 -0.08 22.53 -7.59
C LYS A 87 0.31 21.18 -7.04
N LYS A 88 1.48 20.66 -7.44
CA LYS A 88 1.97 19.34 -6.95
C LYS A 88 2.26 19.34 -5.46
N VAL A 89 2.81 20.43 -4.92
CA VAL A 89 3.04 20.60 -3.48
C VAL A 89 1.71 20.62 -2.72
N SER A 90 0.69 21.33 -3.23
CA SER A 90 -0.63 21.36 -2.60
C SER A 90 -1.33 20.00 -2.65
N GLU A 91 -1.24 19.29 -3.77
CA GLU A 91 -1.77 17.93 -3.94
C GLU A 91 -1.10 16.95 -2.96
N LYS A 92 0.23 16.98 -2.88
CA LYS A 92 0.99 16.19 -1.90
C LYS A 92 0.51 16.45 -0.47
N LYS A 93 0.35 17.73 -0.10
CA LYS A 93 -0.11 18.11 1.24
C LYS A 93 -1.50 17.56 1.56
N THR A 94 -2.43 17.65 0.62
CA THR A 94 -3.78 17.09 0.80
C THR A 94 -3.76 15.56 0.93
N LEU A 95 -2.92 14.86 0.17
CA LEU A 95 -2.74 13.41 0.29
C LEU A 95 -2.11 13.03 1.64
N GLU A 96 -1.13 13.77 2.13
CA GLU A 96 -0.51 13.55 3.45
C GLU A 96 -1.50 13.76 4.60
N GLU A 97 -2.35 14.80 4.51
CA GLU A 97 -3.41 15.05 5.50
C GLU A 97 -4.46 13.94 5.49
N ASN A 98 -4.89 13.51 4.32
CA ASN A 98 -5.78 12.36 4.16
C ASN A 98 -5.16 11.08 4.72
N GLN A 99 -3.90 10.82 4.41
CA GLN A 99 -3.17 9.66 4.91
C GLN A 99 -3.10 9.65 6.45
N LYS A 100 -2.85 10.80 7.09
CA LYS A 100 -2.88 10.93 8.55
C LYS A 100 -4.25 10.58 9.13
N SER A 101 -5.33 10.96 8.48
CA SER A 101 -6.68 10.62 8.93
C SER A 101 -6.96 9.12 8.78
N LEU A 102 -6.51 8.51 7.70
CA LEU A 102 -6.64 7.08 7.45
C LEU A 102 -5.84 6.25 8.46
N PHE A 103 -4.61 6.65 8.80
CA PHE A 103 -3.83 5.99 9.85
C PHE A 103 -4.56 5.98 11.20
N LYS A 104 -5.21 7.07 11.57
CA LYS A 104 -6.03 7.13 12.80
C LYS A 104 -7.21 6.17 12.76
N SER A 105 -7.78 5.94 11.58
CA SER A 105 -8.94 5.06 11.43
C SER A 105 -8.60 3.56 11.55
N VAL A 106 -7.32 3.20 11.46
CA VAL A 106 -6.81 1.82 11.59
C VAL A 106 -5.92 1.61 12.81
N ASP A 107 -5.94 2.55 13.74
CA ASP A 107 -5.11 2.50 14.97
C ASP A 107 -5.44 1.28 15.85
N ASP A 108 -6.64 0.75 15.69
CA ASP A 108 -7.12 -0.45 16.38
C ASP A 108 -6.71 -1.79 15.71
N GLN A 109 -5.91 -1.78 14.65
CA GLN A 109 -5.53 -2.98 13.90
C GLN A 109 -4.94 -4.07 14.80
N ILE A 110 -3.87 -3.75 15.55
CA ILE A 110 -3.15 -4.71 16.41
C ILE A 110 -4.07 -5.28 17.48
N SER A 111 -4.91 -4.44 18.08
CA SER A 111 -5.85 -4.86 19.11
C SER A 111 -6.92 -5.77 18.55
N THR A 112 -7.41 -5.49 17.35
CA THR A 112 -8.43 -6.27 16.64
C THR A 112 -7.88 -7.61 16.18
N GLU A 113 -6.66 -7.67 15.66
CA GLU A 113 -5.96 -8.91 15.31
C GLU A 113 -5.76 -9.80 16.53
N SER A 114 -5.27 -9.22 17.64
CA SER A 114 -5.09 -9.92 18.91
C SER A 114 -6.42 -10.47 19.47
N LYS A 115 -7.51 -9.66 19.39
CA LYS A 115 -8.86 -10.10 19.77
C LYS A 115 -9.30 -11.28 18.90
N GLY A 116 -9.10 -11.18 17.58
CA GLY A 116 -9.45 -12.24 16.65
C GLY A 116 -8.73 -13.56 16.92
N THR A 117 -7.44 -13.50 17.24
CA THR A 117 -6.65 -14.69 17.60
C THR A 117 -7.16 -15.32 18.88
N LYS A 118 -7.33 -14.53 19.95
CA LYS A 118 -7.85 -15.01 21.24
C LYS A 118 -9.25 -15.64 21.12
N LEU A 119 -10.12 -15.05 20.30
CA LEU A 119 -11.46 -15.61 20.07
C LEU A 119 -11.39 -16.94 19.33
N LYS A 120 -10.48 -17.11 18.36
CA LYS A 120 -10.28 -18.40 17.66
C LYS A 120 -9.77 -19.49 18.61
N ASP A 121 -8.80 -19.17 19.47
CA ASP A 121 -8.25 -20.10 20.44
C ASP A 121 -9.32 -20.53 21.46
N LEU A 122 -10.10 -19.56 21.96
CA LEU A 122 -11.17 -19.83 22.89
C LEU A 122 -12.29 -20.67 22.24
N ARG A 123 -12.63 -20.40 20.97
CA ARG A 123 -13.57 -21.21 20.19
C ARG A 123 -13.10 -22.65 20.07
N SER A 124 -11.83 -22.87 19.77
CA SER A 124 -11.23 -24.22 19.70
C SER A 124 -11.39 -24.95 21.02
N THR A 125 -11.02 -24.28 22.12
CA THR A 125 -11.13 -24.85 23.48
C THR A 125 -12.59 -25.19 23.86
N LEU A 126 -13.54 -24.31 23.55
CA LEU A 126 -14.96 -24.58 23.85
C LEU A 126 -15.53 -25.68 22.97
N THR A 127 -15.10 -25.77 21.71
CA THR A 127 -15.49 -26.86 20.81
C THR A 127 -15.00 -28.21 21.30
N GLU A 128 -13.78 -28.28 21.84
CA GLU A 128 -13.25 -29.51 22.45
C GLU A 128 -14.03 -29.90 23.72
N LYS A 129 -14.33 -28.91 24.58
CA LYS A 129 -15.16 -29.14 25.75
C LYS A 129 -16.56 -29.62 25.37
N GLN A 130 -17.17 -29.07 24.34
CA GLN A 130 -18.46 -29.52 23.85
C GLN A 130 -18.42 -31.00 23.42
N LYS A 131 -17.37 -31.39 22.65
CA LYS A 131 -17.16 -32.78 22.23
C LYS A 131 -16.95 -33.71 23.42
N GLU A 132 -16.28 -33.24 24.45
CA GLU A 132 -16.08 -34.02 25.70
C GLU A 132 -17.43 -34.27 26.40
N LYS A 133 -18.29 -33.22 26.52
CA LYS A 133 -19.63 -33.38 27.09
C LYS A 133 -20.48 -34.33 26.25
N ASP A 134 -20.39 -34.24 24.91
CA ASP A 134 -21.09 -35.17 24.02
C ASP A 134 -20.62 -36.61 24.21
N ARG A 135 -19.34 -36.85 24.40
CA ARG A 135 -18.80 -38.20 24.71
C ARG A 135 -19.34 -38.70 26.04
N MET A 136 -19.40 -37.85 27.05
CA MET A 136 -19.93 -38.22 28.37
C MET A 136 -21.44 -38.54 28.32
N ILE A 137 -22.24 -37.71 27.62
CA ILE A 137 -23.63 -37.97 27.45
C ILE A 137 -23.85 -39.30 26.71
N ASN A 138 -23.19 -39.50 25.56
CA ASN A 138 -23.27 -40.74 24.80
C ASN A 138 -22.83 -41.96 25.58
N PHE A 139 -21.83 -41.81 26.48
CA PHE A 139 -21.39 -42.88 27.35
C PHE A 139 -22.51 -43.31 28.29
N PHE A 140 -23.10 -42.38 29.04
CA PHE A 140 -24.22 -42.68 29.97
C PHE A 140 -25.49 -43.12 29.26
N GLU A 141 -25.75 -42.71 28.02
CA GLU A 141 -26.88 -43.17 27.24
C GLU A 141 -26.76 -44.61 26.76
N LYS A 142 -25.53 -45.07 26.45
CA LYS A 142 -25.27 -46.36 25.80
C LYS A 142 -24.87 -47.48 26.73
N HIS A 143 -24.42 -47.16 27.98
CA HIS A 143 -23.89 -48.12 28.92
C HIS A 143 -24.70 -48.12 30.20
N ASP A 144 -25.16 -49.30 30.60
CA ASP A 144 -25.77 -49.57 31.91
C ASP A 144 -24.75 -50.08 32.92
N GLU A 145 -23.63 -50.65 32.44
CA GLU A 145 -22.48 -51.07 33.23
C GLU A 145 -21.23 -50.27 32.85
N CYS A 146 -20.39 -50.03 33.84
CA CYS A 146 -19.10 -49.36 33.60
C CYS A 146 -18.15 -50.30 32.88
N PRO A 147 -17.66 -49.98 31.67
CA PRO A 147 -16.77 -50.89 30.92
C PRO A 147 -15.38 -51.02 31.52
N VAL A 148 -15.04 -50.23 32.54
CA VAL A 148 -13.73 -50.27 33.23
C VAL A 148 -13.78 -51.12 34.49
N CYS A 149 -14.86 -50.97 35.30
CA CYS A 149 -14.95 -51.68 36.59
C CYS A 149 -16.12 -52.67 36.66
N THR A 150 -16.90 -52.84 35.59
CA THR A 150 -18.04 -53.77 35.48
C THR A 150 -19.12 -53.60 36.54
N GLN A 151 -19.21 -52.41 37.17
CA GLN A 151 -20.28 -52.06 38.12
C GLN A 151 -21.48 -51.51 37.39
N ASP A 152 -22.65 -51.88 37.84
CA ASP A 152 -23.92 -51.31 37.37
C ASP A 152 -23.93 -49.79 37.66
N ILE A 153 -24.39 -49.04 36.67
CA ILE A 153 -24.58 -47.57 36.80
C ILE A 153 -26.05 -47.34 37.21
N ASP A 154 -26.21 -46.80 38.41
CA ASP A 154 -27.53 -46.47 38.91
C ASP A 154 -28.32 -45.52 37.96
N ASN A 155 -29.57 -45.87 37.69
CA ASN A 155 -30.43 -45.13 36.76
C ASN A 155 -30.71 -43.66 37.17
N GLU A 156 -30.81 -43.42 38.47
CA GLU A 156 -31.04 -42.07 38.99
C GLU A 156 -29.77 -41.22 38.80
N PHE A 157 -28.58 -41.76 39.12
CA PHE A 157 -27.31 -41.14 38.88
C PHE A 157 -27.07 -40.88 37.40
N LYS A 158 -27.41 -41.84 36.51
CA LYS A 158 -27.31 -41.74 35.05
C LYS A 158 -28.12 -40.60 34.53
N THR A 159 -29.41 -40.52 34.94
CA THR A 159 -30.31 -39.46 34.54
C THR A 159 -29.84 -38.08 35.00
N GLN A 160 -29.37 -37.97 36.23
CA GLN A 160 -28.83 -36.74 36.80
C GLN A 160 -27.58 -36.30 36.04
N MET A 161 -26.64 -37.20 35.73
CA MET A 161 -25.44 -36.89 35.00
C MET A 161 -25.73 -36.44 33.56
N ILE A 162 -26.63 -37.12 32.85
CA ILE A 162 -27.05 -36.73 31.50
C ILE A 162 -27.65 -35.33 31.54
N SER A 163 -28.59 -35.07 32.46
CA SER A 163 -29.22 -33.75 32.61
C SER A 163 -28.20 -32.64 32.88
N THR A 164 -27.28 -32.88 33.82
CA THR A 164 -26.23 -31.93 34.16
C THR A 164 -25.32 -31.66 32.95
N LYS A 165 -24.88 -32.71 32.24
CA LYS A 165 -24.00 -32.56 31.07
C LYS A 165 -24.69 -31.93 29.87
N GLN A 166 -25.99 -32.15 29.70
CA GLN A 166 -26.83 -31.46 28.70
C GLN A 166 -26.95 -29.97 29.00
N THR A 167 -27.10 -29.59 30.28
CA THR A 167 -27.14 -28.17 30.69
C THR A 167 -25.81 -27.50 30.43
N GLU A 168 -24.68 -28.11 30.86
CA GLU A 168 -23.34 -27.63 30.59
C GLU A 168 -23.06 -27.51 29.09
N LYS A 169 -23.46 -28.47 28.28
CA LYS A 169 -23.37 -28.43 26.81
C LYS A 169 -24.16 -27.27 26.23
N LYS A 170 -25.38 -27.01 26.72
CA LYS A 170 -26.20 -25.88 26.26
C LYS A 170 -25.53 -24.55 26.55
N GLU A 171 -25.00 -24.37 27.76
CA GLU A 171 -24.23 -23.16 28.10
C GLU A 171 -23.00 -22.96 27.19
N ILE A 172 -22.28 -24.03 26.87
CA ILE A 172 -21.15 -23.99 25.93
C ILE A 172 -21.64 -23.61 24.53
N THR A 173 -22.74 -24.17 24.08
CA THR A 173 -23.32 -23.88 22.77
C THR A 173 -23.75 -22.40 22.66
N ASP A 174 -24.43 -21.87 23.69
CA ASP A 174 -24.80 -20.46 23.75
C ASP A 174 -23.57 -19.55 23.78
N GLY A 175 -22.51 -19.97 24.47
CA GLY A 175 -21.21 -19.30 24.46
C GLY A 175 -20.55 -19.29 23.08
N LEU A 176 -20.59 -20.41 22.36
CA LEU A 176 -20.07 -20.54 21.00
C LEU A 176 -20.81 -19.63 20.01
N LEU A 177 -22.15 -19.55 20.11
CA LEU A 177 -22.95 -18.67 19.24
C LEU A 177 -22.60 -17.18 19.45
N LYS A 178 -22.46 -16.76 20.73
CA LYS A 178 -22.03 -15.40 21.04
C LYS A 178 -20.62 -15.10 20.48
N MET A 179 -19.73 -16.07 20.63
CA MET A 179 -18.37 -15.96 20.14
C MET A 179 -18.29 -15.91 18.61
N GLU A 180 -19.12 -16.66 17.92
CA GLU A 180 -19.20 -16.66 16.45
C GLU A 180 -19.65 -15.27 15.95
N SER A 181 -20.66 -14.67 16.59
CA SER A 181 -21.06 -13.29 16.30
C SER A 181 -19.92 -12.28 16.51
N GLU A 182 -19.14 -12.41 17.60
CA GLU A 182 -17.99 -11.53 17.85
C GLU A 182 -16.84 -11.78 16.88
N LEU A 183 -16.60 -13.01 16.45
CA LEU A 183 -15.64 -13.34 15.41
C LEU A 183 -16.03 -12.72 14.07
N ASP A 184 -17.29 -12.75 13.69
CA ASP A 184 -17.77 -12.16 12.45
C ASP A 184 -17.61 -10.62 12.46
N LYS A 185 -17.93 -9.98 13.59
CA LYS A 185 -17.69 -8.53 13.75
C LYS A 185 -16.20 -8.20 13.64
N THR A 186 -15.36 -9.00 14.33
CA THR A 186 -13.90 -8.80 14.30
C THR A 186 -13.34 -9.00 12.90
N LYS A 187 -13.83 -10.00 12.16
CA LYS A 187 -13.46 -10.27 10.78
C LYS A 187 -13.88 -9.14 9.85
N SER A 188 -15.13 -8.67 9.96
CA SER A 188 -15.61 -7.52 9.18
C SER A 188 -14.75 -6.28 9.42
N ARG A 189 -14.39 -6.02 10.69
CA ARG A 189 -13.49 -4.90 11.02
C ARG A 189 -12.11 -5.06 10.43
N LEU A 190 -11.53 -6.25 10.45
CA LEU A 190 -10.23 -6.54 9.82
C LEU A 190 -10.28 -6.37 8.30
N ASP A 191 -11.37 -6.74 7.65
CA ASP A 191 -11.58 -6.53 6.22
C ASP A 191 -11.67 -5.02 5.87
N GLU A 192 -12.32 -4.23 6.74
CA GLU A 192 -12.33 -2.76 6.61
C GLU A 192 -10.92 -2.18 6.77
N ILE A 193 -10.21 -2.57 7.82
CA ILE A 193 -8.83 -2.15 8.09
C ILE A 193 -7.95 -2.47 6.88
N LYS A 194 -8.06 -3.67 6.32
CA LYS A 194 -7.30 -4.08 5.14
C LYS A 194 -7.57 -3.14 3.95
N LYS A 195 -8.83 -2.84 3.65
CA LYS A 195 -9.18 -1.90 2.57
C LYS A 195 -8.57 -0.52 2.78
N VAL A 196 -8.63 -0.02 4.02
CA VAL A 196 -8.01 1.28 4.35
C VAL A 196 -6.49 1.22 4.22
N THR A 197 -5.87 0.12 4.64
CA THR A 197 -4.42 -0.08 4.52
C THR A 197 -3.98 -0.11 3.05
N ASP A 198 -4.76 -0.74 2.17
CA ASP A 198 -4.50 -0.74 0.73
C ASP A 198 -4.54 0.70 0.17
N VAL A 199 -5.53 1.51 0.58
CA VAL A 199 -5.61 2.94 0.20
C VAL A 199 -4.42 3.75 0.75
N ILE A 200 -3.99 3.48 1.98
CA ILE A 200 -2.80 4.11 2.56
C ILE A 200 -1.55 3.78 1.73
N GLN A 201 -1.42 2.55 1.29
CA GLN A 201 -0.31 2.11 0.45
C GLN A 201 -0.33 2.82 -0.92
N ASP A 202 -1.49 2.90 -1.56
CA ASP A 202 -1.66 3.62 -2.83
C ASP A 202 -1.34 5.11 -2.69
N ASN A 203 -1.79 5.74 -1.61
CA ASN A 203 -1.44 7.13 -1.31
C ASN A 203 0.06 7.31 -1.08
N SER A 204 0.71 6.35 -0.42
CA SER A 204 2.17 6.39 -0.20
C SER A 204 2.94 6.34 -1.52
N ILE A 205 2.50 5.53 -2.47
CA ILE A 205 3.08 5.45 -3.82
C ILE A 205 2.91 6.79 -4.54
N LYS A 206 1.69 7.36 -4.53
CA LYS A 206 1.43 8.67 -5.16
C LYS A 206 2.25 9.80 -4.53
N ILE A 207 2.39 9.80 -3.21
CA ILE A 207 3.23 10.79 -2.50
C ILE A 207 4.70 10.65 -2.94
N ALA A 208 5.20 9.42 -3.11
CA ALA A 208 6.56 9.18 -3.60
C ALA A 208 6.75 9.67 -5.05
N GLU A 209 5.78 9.42 -5.91
CA GLU A 209 5.78 9.92 -7.30
C GLU A 209 5.75 11.44 -7.35
N LEU A 210 4.89 12.07 -6.53
CA LEU A 210 4.82 13.53 -6.42
C LEU A 210 6.14 14.11 -5.89
N ASN A 211 6.77 13.47 -4.90
CA ASN A 211 8.07 13.90 -4.39
C ASN A 211 9.13 13.89 -5.49
N THR A 212 9.20 12.82 -6.27
CA THR A 212 10.14 12.72 -7.39
C THR A 212 9.89 13.83 -8.41
N SER A 213 8.62 14.03 -8.78
CA SER A 213 8.23 15.06 -9.74
C SER A 213 8.52 16.49 -9.22
N ILE A 214 8.29 16.76 -7.93
CA ILE A 214 8.63 18.03 -7.29
C ILE A 214 10.14 18.27 -7.37
N GLN A 215 10.97 17.27 -7.03
CA GLN A 215 12.41 17.39 -7.11
C GLN A 215 12.92 17.65 -8.53
N GLU A 216 12.30 17.04 -9.53
CA GLU A 216 12.64 17.28 -10.94
C GLU A 216 12.30 18.69 -11.36
N LEU A 217 11.11 19.20 -10.97
CA LEU A 217 10.69 20.56 -11.25
C LEU A 217 11.55 21.59 -10.53
N GLU A 218 11.95 21.35 -9.28
CA GLU A 218 12.87 22.21 -8.52
C GLU A 218 14.24 22.30 -9.21
N LYS A 219 14.82 21.16 -9.60
CA LYS A 219 16.09 21.12 -10.33
C LYS A 219 15.99 21.82 -11.68
N TYR A 220 14.87 21.67 -12.37
CA TYR A 220 14.63 22.38 -13.62
C TYR A 220 14.53 23.88 -13.41
N GLN A 221 13.87 24.31 -12.34
CA GLN A 221 13.73 25.71 -11.97
C GLN A 221 15.10 26.33 -11.60
N GLU A 222 15.94 25.63 -10.84
CA GLU A 222 17.30 26.05 -10.54
C GLU A 222 18.14 26.21 -11.82
N ARG A 223 18.03 25.24 -12.76
CA ARG A 223 18.71 25.31 -14.05
C ARG A 223 18.25 26.50 -14.87
N LEU A 224 16.94 26.72 -15.00
CA LEU A 224 16.39 27.89 -15.70
C LEU A 224 16.87 29.19 -15.05
N SER A 225 16.88 29.25 -13.71
CA SER A 225 17.38 30.43 -12.99
C SER A 225 18.86 30.71 -13.26
N SER A 226 19.69 29.66 -13.36
CA SER A 226 21.09 29.78 -13.72
C SER A 226 21.28 30.27 -15.15
N GLU A 227 20.52 29.69 -16.08
CA GLU A 227 20.56 30.04 -17.50
C GLU A 227 20.07 31.46 -17.77
N ILE A 228 19.07 31.96 -17.01
CA ILE A 228 18.60 33.36 -17.08
C ILE A 228 19.69 34.33 -16.57
N LYS A 229 20.50 33.93 -15.59
CA LYS A 229 21.57 34.78 -15.05
C LYS A 229 22.81 34.83 -15.94
N GLU A 230 23.01 33.83 -16.78
CA GLU A 230 24.13 33.75 -17.70
C GLU A 230 23.87 34.47 -19.03
N LEU A 231 22.62 34.83 -19.32
CA LEU A 231 22.19 35.58 -20.49
C LEU A 231 22.14 37.08 -20.23
#